data_2cdc7363ddb47b24d0f8c9bf33daf40e
#
_entry.id   2cdc7363ddb47b24d0f8c9bf33daf40e
#
_cell.length_a   1.000
_cell.length_b   1.000
_cell.length_c   1.000
_cell.angle_alpha   90.00
_cell.angle_beta   90.00
_cell.angle_gamma   90.00
#
_symmetry.space_group_name_H-M   'P 1'
#
loop_
_entity.id
_entity.type
_entity.pdbx_description
1 polymer ?
#
loop_
_entity_poly.entity_id
_entity_poly.type
_entity_poly.pdbx_seq_one_letter_code
_entity_poly.pdbx_strand_id
1 'polypeptide(L)'
;MTRLRLHPPTLIAQRDRLVAQTPPWTAIVRGSLMRYFIECRSKGCKCHRGKAFRHGPYWYLVVHRPKGKQKLYMVPATKLAQVRQGRKAYELLWRNLLKISELNLLILKSHG
;
A
#
# COMPACT_ATOMS: atom_id res chain seq x y z
N MET A 1 11.49 -31.09 4.77
CA MET A 1 10.62 -30.03 5.31
C MET A 1 9.46 -30.66 6.06
N THR A 2 9.39 -30.39 7.34
CA THR A 2 8.31 -30.95 8.17
C THR A 2 7.04 -30.17 7.88
N ARG A 3 6.07 -30.87 7.35
CA ARG A 3 4.77 -30.27 7.20
C ARG A 3 4.05 -30.26 8.52
N LEU A 4 3.74 -29.10 9.02
CA LEU A 4 2.83 -28.98 10.12
C LEU A 4 1.44 -29.40 9.60
N ARG A 5 1.01 -30.58 10.03
CA ARG A 5 -0.35 -31.01 9.76
C ARG A 5 -1.25 -30.32 10.78
N LEU A 6 -1.70 -29.12 10.42
CA LEU A 6 -2.63 -28.43 11.28
C LEU A 6 -4.02 -29.03 11.12
N HIS A 7 -4.65 -29.25 12.25
CA HIS A 7 -6.01 -29.73 12.30
C HIS A 7 -6.95 -28.68 11.66
N PRO A 8 -7.94 -29.08 10.85
CA PRO A 8 -8.85 -28.13 10.20
C PRO A 8 -9.47 -27.08 11.13
N PRO A 9 -9.97 -27.42 12.33
CA PRO A 9 -10.47 -26.40 13.26
C PRO A 9 -9.43 -25.35 13.62
N THR A 10 -8.14 -25.73 13.74
CA THR A 10 -7.05 -24.81 14.02
C THR A 10 -6.83 -23.86 12.85
N LEU A 11 -6.84 -24.37 11.64
CA LEU A 11 -6.71 -23.57 10.42
C LEU A 11 -7.85 -22.56 10.29
N ILE A 12 -9.08 -23.00 10.57
CA ILE A 12 -10.24 -22.13 10.55
C ILE A 12 -10.12 -21.02 11.57
N ALA A 13 -9.69 -21.36 12.79
CA ALA A 13 -9.49 -20.37 13.84
C ALA A 13 -8.43 -19.33 13.48
N GLN A 14 -7.33 -19.76 12.87
CA GLN A 14 -6.28 -18.85 12.40
C GLN A 14 -6.81 -17.92 11.31
N ARG A 15 -7.56 -18.46 10.35
CA ARG A 15 -8.16 -17.66 9.29
C ARG A 15 -9.11 -16.63 9.87
N ASP A 16 -9.99 -17.03 10.77
CA ASP A 16 -10.99 -16.14 11.35
C ASP A 16 -10.33 -15.02 12.16
N ARG A 17 -9.21 -15.30 12.81
CA ARG A 17 -8.43 -14.29 13.53
C ARG A 17 -7.87 -13.24 12.56
N LEU A 18 -7.35 -13.67 11.42
CA LEU A 18 -6.83 -12.74 10.41
C LEU A 18 -7.94 -11.88 9.82
N VAL A 19 -9.10 -12.46 9.57
CA VAL A 19 -10.27 -11.72 9.09
C VAL A 19 -10.66 -10.63 10.10
N ALA A 20 -10.65 -10.95 11.40
CA ALA A 20 -10.98 -10.01 12.45
C ALA A 20 -9.97 -8.87 12.59
N GLN A 21 -8.71 -9.09 12.17
CA GLN A 21 -7.63 -8.09 12.25
C GLN A 21 -7.51 -7.23 11.02
N THR A 22 -8.44 -7.35 10.08
CA THR A 22 -8.42 -6.55 8.85
C THR A 22 -8.56 -5.06 9.21
N PRO A 23 -7.68 -4.19 8.68
CA PRO A 23 -7.77 -2.76 8.95
C PRO A 23 -9.03 -2.13 8.35
N PRO A 24 -9.46 -0.96 8.84
CA PRO A 24 -10.65 -0.31 8.32
C PRO A 24 -10.54 0.01 6.83
N TRP A 25 -11.52 -0.41 6.08
CA TRP A 25 -11.57 -0.15 4.63
C TRP A 25 -11.55 1.34 4.30
N THR A 26 -12.14 2.15 5.19
CA THR A 26 -12.26 3.60 4.99
C THR A 26 -10.92 4.33 5.05
N ALA A 27 -9.88 3.70 5.60
CA ALA A 27 -8.57 4.32 5.76
C ALA A 27 -7.58 3.94 4.66
N ILE A 28 -7.90 2.97 3.83
CA ILE A 28 -6.96 2.35 2.89
C ILE A 28 -6.57 3.32 1.77
N VAL A 29 -5.26 3.46 1.57
CA VAL A 29 -4.69 4.22 0.45
C VAL A 29 -3.69 3.33 -0.26
N ARG A 30 -3.91 3.12 -1.55
CA ARG A 30 -3.00 2.36 -2.42
C ARG A 30 -2.12 3.32 -3.21
N GLY A 31 -0.84 3.02 -3.30
CA GLY A 31 0.11 3.80 -4.08
C GLY A 31 1.47 3.88 -3.41
N SER A 32 2.40 4.54 -4.04
CA SER A 32 3.74 4.75 -3.52
C SER A 32 3.96 6.22 -3.20
N LEU A 33 4.48 6.51 -2.01
CA LEU A 33 4.88 7.87 -1.65
C LEU A 33 6.27 8.15 -2.20
N MET A 34 6.37 9.21 -2.99
CA MET A 34 7.62 9.64 -3.62
C MET A 34 7.85 11.12 -3.33
N ARG A 35 9.11 11.50 -3.16
CA ARG A 35 9.50 12.90 -3.05
C ARG A 35 10.09 13.37 -4.37
N TYR A 36 9.64 14.53 -4.81
CA TYR A 36 10.14 15.12 -6.04
C TYR A 36 10.53 16.57 -5.83
N PHE A 37 11.60 16.96 -6.52
CA PHE A 37 11.97 18.35 -6.73
C PHE A 37 11.51 18.70 -8.13
N ILE A 38 10.78 19.80 -8.26
CA ILE A 38 10.12 20.13 -9.53
C ILE A 38 10.50 21.53 -10.01
N GLU A 39 10.35 21.75 -11.30
CA GLU A 39 10.41 23.06 -11.90
C GLU A 39 9.00 23.65 -11.91
N CYS A 40 8.89 24.93 -11.57
CA CYS A 40 7.61 25.61 -11.61
C CYS A 40 7.27 26.09 -13.04
N ARG A 41 6.04 26.55 -13.23
CA ARG A 41 5.61 27.04 -14.54
C ARG A 41 6.14 28.40 -14.91
N SER A 42 6.73 29.13 -13.96
CA SER A 42 7.28 30.46 -14.21
C SER A 42 8.59 30.36 -14.97
N LYS A 43 8.62 30.85 -16.19
CA LYS A 43 9.80 30.75 -17.07
C LYS A 43 11.02 31.48 -16.54
N GLY A 44 10.83 32.55 -15.75
CA GLY A 44 11.92 33.32 -15.18
C GLY A 44 12.50 32.80 -13.88
N CYS A 45 11.98 31.67 -13.38
CA CYS A 45 12.40 31.13 -12.09
C CYS A 45 13.77 30.43 -12.17
N LYS A 46 14.57 30.56 -11.12
CA LYS A 46 15.87 29.92 -10.99
C LYS A 46 15.78 28.39 -11.16
N CYS A 47 14.65 27.79 -10.85
CA CYS A 47 14.51 26.35 -10.90
C CYS A 47 14.79 25.76 -12.27
N HIS A 48 14.68 26.57 -13.34
CA HIS A 48 15.00 26.16 -14.71
C HIS A 48 16.48 26.16 -15.02
N ARG A 49 17.32 26.70 -14.10
CA ARG A 49 18.76 26.82 -14.33
C ARG A 49 19.55 25.59 -13.92
N GLY A 50 18.97 24.68 -13.14
CA GLY A 50 19.62 23.46 -12.71
C GLY A 50 18.92 22.79 -11.55
N LYS A 51 19.31 21.55 -11.28
CA LYS A 51 18.70 20.70 -10.25
C LYS A 51 18.77 21.34 -8.85
N ALA A 52 19.84 22.07 -8.56
CA ALA A 52 20.03 22.67 -7.25
C ALA A 52 18.98 23.76 -6.92
N PHE A 53 18.33 24.30 -7.95
CA PHE A 53 17.36 25.38 -7.79
C PHE A 53 15.91 24.92 -7.90
N ARG A 54 15.67 23.60 -8.07
CA ARG A 54 14.33 23.08 -8.14
C ARG A 54 13.59 23.23 -6.82
N HIS A 55 12.28 23.41 -6.94
CA HIS A 55 11.41 23.54 -5.78
C HIS A 55 11.15 22.20 -5.15
N GLY A 56 10.97 22.19 -3.84
CA GLY A 56 10.66 20.98 -3.10
C GLY A 56 11.58 20.75 -1.91
N PRO A 57 11.58 19.51 -1.37
CA PRO A 57 10.84 18.37 -1.90
C PRO A 57 9.34 18.45 -1.68
N TYR A 58 8.59 17.93 -2.63
CA TYR A 58 7.14 17.75 -2.48
C TYR A 58 6.83 16.27 -2.46
N TRP A 59 5.86 15.89 -1.65
CA TRP A 59 5.39 14.52 -1.59
C TRP A 59 4.30 14.29 -2.62
N TYR A 60 4.41 13.19 -3.33
CA TYR A 60 3.40 12.72 -4.29
C TYR A 60 3.03 11.29 -3.99
N LEU A 61 1.77 10.98 -4.15
CA LEU A 61 1.29 9.61 -4.17
C LEU A 61 1.18 9.18 -5.62
N VAL A 62 1.95 8.16 -6.00
CA VAL A 62 1.95 7.61 -7.35
C VAL A 62 1.05 6.39 -7.37
N VAL A 63 -0.01 6.45 -8.13
CA VAL A 63 -0.98 5.36 -8.25
C VAL A 63 -0.93 4.78 -9.64
N HIS A 64 -0.60 3.49 -9.73
CA HIS A 64 -0.61 2.78 -11.01
C HIS A 64 -2.04 2.38 -11.34
N ARG A 65 -2.44 2.71 -12.56
CA ARG A 65 -3.77 2.40 -13.09
C ARG A 65 -3.67 1.36 -14.20
N PRO A 66 -4.79 0.74 -14.59
CA PRO A 66 -4.80 -0.22 -15.69
C PRO A 66 -4.16 0.35 -16.95
N LYS A 67 -3.63 -0.55 -17.79
CA LYS A 67 -2.99 -0.21 -19.08
C LYS A 67 -1.71 0.63 -18.93
N GLY A 68 -0.98 0.42 -17.85
CA GLY A 68 0.31 1.08 -17.64
C GLY A 68 0.24 2.57 -17.34
N LYS A 69 -0.93 3.10 -17.08
CA LYS A 69 -1.08 4.52 -16.74
C LYS A 69 -0.72 4.76 -15.29
N GLN A 70 -0.20 5.96 -15.02
CA GLN A 70 0.09 6.42 -13.68
C GLN A 70 -0.65 7.71 -13.42
N LYS A 71 -1.04 7.91 -12.17
CA LYS A 71 -1.55 9.20 -11.72
C LYS A 71 -0.79 9.64 -10.49
N LEU A 72 -0.38 10.90 -10.48
CA LEU A 72 0.34 11.52 -9.39
C LEU A 72 -0.59 12.47 -8.64
N TYR A 73 -0.67 12.30 -7.34
CA TYR A 73 -1.42 13.20 -6.47
C TYR A 73 -0.44 13.90 -5.54
N MET A 74 -0.41 15.24 -5.58
CA MET A 74 0.37 15.98 -4.61
C MET A 74 -0.24 15.80 -3.22
N VAL A 75 0.61 15.47 -2.24
CA VAL A 75 0.17 15.25 -0.86
C VAL A 75 0.59 16.45 -0.03
N PRO A 76 -0.37 17.28 0.42
CA PRO A 76 -0.05 18.37 1.32
C PRO A 76 0.56 17.88 2.62
N ALA A 77 1.44 18.67 3.23
CA ALA A 77 2.08 18.29 4.49
C ALA A 77 1.07 17.92 5.58
N THR A 78 -0.06 18.60 5.61
CA THR A 78 -1.14 18.34 6.58
C THR A 78 -1.80 16.98 6.41
N LYS A 79 -1.69 16.38 5.23
CA LYS A 79 -2.32 15.09 4.90
C LYS A 79 -1.33 13.93 4.86
N LEU A 80 -0.05 14.22 4.97
CA LEU A 80 0.99 13.20 4.79
C LEU A 80 0.87 12.05 5.80
N ALA A 81 0.59 12.36 7.06
CA ALA A 81 0.43 11.34 8.09
C ALA A 81 -0.74 10.40 7.78
N GLN A 82 -1.88 10.95 7.32
CA GLN A 82 -3.04 10.17 6.94
C GLN A 82 -2.75 9.25 5.75
N VAL A 83 -2.04 9.76 4.76
CA VAL A 83 -1.66 8.97 3.59
C VAL A 83 -0.72 7.84 4.00
N ARG A 84 0.24 8.10 4.87
CA ARG A 84 1.15 7.05 5.39
C ARG A 84 0.39 5.96 6.14
N GLN A 85 -0.54 6.35 6.99
CA GLN A 85 -1.38 5.40 7.73
C GLN A 85 -2.25 4.57 6.77
N GLY A 86 -2.83 5.22 5.77
CA GLY A 86 -3.64 4.54 4.77
C GLY A 86 -2.84 3.53 3.96
N ARG A 87 -1.59 3.86 3.62
CA ARG A 87 -0.70 2.94 2.93
C ARG A 87 -0.33 1.73 3.79
N LYS A 88 -0.06 1.95 5.07
CA LYS A 88 0.20 0.85 6.01
C LYS A 88 -1.02 -0.06 6.16
N ALA A 89 -2.20 0.53 6.19
CA ALA A 89 -3.45 -0.23 6.24
C ALA A 89 -3.61 -1.09 4.98
N TYR A 90 -3.29 -0.55 3.81
CA TYR A 90 -3.33 -1.29 2.56
C TYR A 90 -2.34 -2.46 2.57
N GLU A 91 -1.10 -2.22 3.00
CA GLU A 91 -0.08 -3.26 3.06
C GLU A 91 -0.46 -4.39 4.03
N LEU A 92 -1.03 -4.04 5.19
CA LEU A 92 -1.49 -5.02 6.16
C LEU A 92 -2.67 -5.83 5.61
N LEU A 93 -3.61 -5.17 4.94
CA LEU A 93 -4.73 -5.84 4.30
C LEU A 93 -4.24 -6.84 3.26
N TRP A 94 -3.29 -6.43 2.42
CA TRP A 94 -2.73 -7.28 1.38
C TRP A 94 -2.05 -8.51 1.97
N ARG A 95 -1.23 -8.34 3.01
CA ARG A 95 -0.57 -9.47 3.69
C ARG A 95 -1.58 -10.42 4.31
N ASN A 96 -2.60 -9.88 4.96
CA ASN A 96 -3.65 -10.71 5.57
C ASN A 96 -4.43 -11.47 4.50
N LEU A 97 -4.72 -10.81 3.38
CA LEU A 97 -5.42 -11.43 2.26
C LEU A 97 -4.65 -12.65 1.72
N LEU A 98 -3.33 -12.51 1.54
CA LEU A 98 -2.49 -13.61 1.07
C LEU A 98 -2.48 -14.77 2.07
N LYS A 99 -2.35 -14.47 3.36
CA LYS A 99 -2.37 -15.49 4.41
C LYS A 99 -3.72 -16.20 4.51
N ILE A 100 -4.81 -15.44 4.41
CA ILE A 100 -6.15 -15.99 4.41
C ILE A 100 -6.32 -16.95 3.23
N SER A 101 -5.85 -16.56 2.06
CA SER A 101 -5.91 -17.41 0.87
C SER A 101 -5.15 -18.72 1.07
N GLU A 102 -3.94 -18.65 1.61
CA GLU A 102 -3.14 -19.85 1.90
C GLU A 102 -3.86 -20.78 2.89
N LEU A 103 -4.41 -20.21 3.97
CA LEU A 103 -5.14 -21.01 4.96
C LEU A 103 -6.38 -21.65 4.34
N ASN A 104 -7.11 -20.93 3.51
CA ASN A 104 -8.27 -21.47 2.82
C ASN A 104 -7.89 -22.63 1.90
N LEU A 105 -6.75 -22.52 1.20
CA LEU A 105 -6.27 -23.61 0.36
C LEU A 105 -5.94 -24.85 1.20
N LEU A 106 -5.32 -24.66 2.36
CA LEU A 106 -5.03 -25.76 3.27
C LEU A 106 -6.31 -26.41 3.82
N ILE A 107 -7.29 -25.59 4.16
CA ILE A 107 -8.61 -26.07 4.62
C ILE A 107 -9.27 -26.89 3.54
N LEU A 108 -9.28 -26.40 2.30
CA LEU A 108 -9.85 -27.13 1.17
C LEU A 108 -9.15 -28.47 0.93
N LYS A 109 -7.82 -28.48 1.04
CA LYS A 109 -7.05 -29.72 0.90
C LYS A 109 -7.37 -30.73 2.00
N SER A 110 -7.62 -30.27 3.21
CA SER A 110 -7.87 -31.17 4.34
C SER A 110 -9.25 -31.83 4.27
N HIS A 111 -10.16 -31.29 3.48
CA HIS A 111 -11.49 -31.84 3.26
C HIS A 111 -11.60 -32.73 2.02
N GLY A 112 -10.54 -32.73 1.25
CA GLY A 112 -10.51 -33.52 0.03
C GLY A 112 -9.82 -34.83 0.23
#